data_86d0067fc79bb25d3192c5c4aeccf615
#
_entry.id   86d0067fc79bb25d3192c5c4aeccf615
#
_cell.length_a   1.000
_cell.length_b   1.000
_cell.length_c   1.000
_cell.angle_alpha   90.00
_cell.angle_beta   90.00
_cell.angle_gamma   90.00
#
_symmetry.space_group_name_H-M   'P 1'
#
loop_
_entity.id
_entity.type
_entity.pdbx_description
1 polymer ?
#
loop_
_entity_poly.entity_id
_entity_poly.type
_entity_poly.pdbx_seq_one_letter_code
_entity_poly.pdbx_strand_id
1 'polypeptide(L)'
;MLEHKQDILHGNITKAENCLSQIKSLIVQNQQESMSIDQQMKSLTPFGLVSRDDIYAGIRRQGALLNRQQFIIQKIKQLEDEQGTTERELHQYRAAMTVLDKRHYKLSFYLKRVRREYLRRSENNIENDIQEIAGYGRQAF
;
A
#
# COMPACT_ATOMS: atom_id res chain seq x y z
N MET A 1 5.79 9.42 -20.19
CA MET A 1 4.76 8.37 -20.09
C MET A 1 5.01 7.41 -18.95
N LEU A 2 6.20 6.83 -18.85
CA LEU A 2 6.50 5.86 -17.79
C LEU A 2 6.47 6.49 -16.40
N GLU A 3 7.02 7.68 -16.24
CA GLU A 3 7.02 8.45 -14.99
C GLU A 3 5.61 8.77 -14.51
N HIS A 4 4.72 9.12 -15.44
CA HIS A 4 3.33 9.39 -15.12
C HIS A 4 2.62 8.14 -14.59
N LYS A 5 2.87 6.97 -15.19
CA LYS A 5 2.36 5.68 -14.70
C LYS A 5 2.90 5.34 -13.32
N GLN A 6 4.18 5.61 -13.07
CA GLN A 6 4.80 5.42 -11.76
C GLN A 6 4.15 6.32 -10.71
N ASP A 7 3.88 7.59 -11.04
CA ASP A 7 3.23 8.54 -10.13
C ASP A 7 1.80 8.10 -9.77
N ILE A 8 1.04 7.62 -10.76
CA ILE A 8 -0.30 7.08 -10.53
C ILE A 8 -0.25 5.86 -9.60
N LEU A 9 0.69 4.94 -9.84
CA LEU A 9 0.86 3.75 -9.01
C LEU A 9 1.31 4.10 -7.59
N HIS A 10 2.21 5.06 -7.42
CA HIS A 10 2.60 5.56 -6.10
C HIS A 10 1.40 6.12 -5.35
N GLY A 11 0.56 6.90 -6.03
CA GLY A 11 -0.67 7.42 -5.46
C GLY A 11 -1.62 6.31 -5.03
N ASN A 12 -1.79 5.28 -5.85
CA ASN A 12 -2.62 4.13 -5.55
C ASN A 12 -2.08 3.31 -4.38
N ILE A 13 -0.78 3.10 -4.32
CA ILE A 13 -0.10 2.42 -3.21
C ILE A 13 -0.32 3.19 -1.91
N THR A 14 -0.12 4.50 -1.91
CA THR A 14 -0.30 5.36 -0.73
C THR A 14 -1.75 5.32 -0.24
N LYS A 15 -2.72 5.40 -1.14
CA LYS A 15 -4.15 5.30 -0.79
C LYS A 15 -4.48 3.93 -0.19
N ALA A 16 -3.97 2.86 -0.78
CA ALA A 16 -4.18 1.50 -0.29
C ALA A 16 -3.55 1.29 1.08
N GLU A 17 -2.34 1.79 1.30
CA GLU A 17 -1.66 1.74 2.60
C GLU A 17 -2.42 2.51 3.68
N ASN A 18 -2.92 3.71 3.36
CA ASN A 18 -3.71 4.52 4.28
C ASN A 18 -5.05 3.83 4.60
N CYS A 19 -5.71 3.27 3.61
CA CYS A 19 -6.94 2.51 3.77
C CYS A 19 -6.71 1.30 4.69
N LEU A 20 -5.64 0.56 4.45
CA LEU A 20 -5.25 -0.59 5.26
C LEU A 20 -4.98 -0.20 6.71
N SER A 21 -4.28 0.90 6.94
CA SER A 21 -4.01 1.43 8.28
C SER A 21 -5.30 1.80 9.00
N GLN A 22 -6.25 2.45 8.32
CA GLN A 22 -7.56 2.78 8.88
C GLN A 22 -8.37 1.52 9.23
N ILE A 23 -8.38 0.53 8.34
CA ILE A 23 -9.07 -0.74 8.57
C ILE A 23 -8.50 -1.44 9.80
N LYS A 24 -7.19 -1.54 9.92
CA LYS A 24 -6.52 -2.15 11.09
C LYS A 24 -6.87 -1.43 12.38
N SER A 25 -6.90 -0.09 12.36
CA SER A 25 -7.28 0.73 13.51
C SER A 25 -8.75 0.47 13.91
N LEU A 26 -9.66 0.38 12.94
CA LEU A 26 -11.07 0.09 13.20
C LEU A 26 -11.27 -1.32 13.76
N ILE A 27 -10.52 -2.31 13.27
CA ILE A 27 -10.55 -3.68 13.80
C ILE A 27 -10.14 -3.67 15.27
N VAL A 28 -9.05 -3.00 15.61
CA VAL A 28 -8.57 -2.89 17.00
C VAL A 28 -9.61 -2.23 17.89
N GLN A 29 -10.23 -1.12 17.44
CA GLN A 29 -11.28 -0.44 18.19
C GLN A 29 -12.48 -1.34 18.43
N ASN A 30 -12.92 -2.07 17.40
CA ASN A 30 -14.06 -2.99 17.53
C ASN A 30 -13.71 -4.18 18.44
N GLN A 31 -12.49 -4.69 18.40
CA GLN A 31 -12.03 -5.74 19.31
C GLN A 31 -12.04 -5.26 20.76
N GLN A 32 -11.57 -4.04 21.01
CA GLN A 32 -11.60 -3.43 22.35
C GLN A 32 -13.02 -3.24 22.84
N GLU A 33 -13.93 -2.80 21.99
CA GLU A 33 -15.33 -2.67 22.32
C GLU A 33 -15.98 -4.02 22.65
N SER A 34 -15.65 -5.06 21.88
CA SER A 34 -16.09 -6.43 22.13
C SER A 34 -15.62 -6.94 23.49
N MET A 35 -14.35 -6.69 23.84
CA MET A 35 -13.81 -7.05 25.15
C MET A 35 -14.50 -6.29 26.28
N SER A 36 -14.80 -5.01 26.08
CA SER A 36 -15.54 -4.20 27.05
C SER A 36 -16.94 -4.76 27.30
N ILE A 37 -17.63 -5.19 26.24
CA ILE A 37 -18.95 -5.83 26.33
C ILE A 37 -18.86 -7.13 27.11
N ASP A 38 -17.85 -7.97 26.87
CA ASP A 38 -17.62 -9.21 27.60
C ASP A 38 -17.46 -8.94 29.10
N GLN A 39 -16.70 -7.90 29.46
CA GLN A 39 -16.54 -7.50 30.86
C GLN A 39 -17.84 -7.02 31.47
N GLN A 40 -18.63 -6.24 30.74
CA GLN A 40 -19.96 -5.80 31.21
C GLN A 40 -20.91 -6.96 31.41
N MET A 41 -20.88 -7.96 30.52
CA MET A 41 -21.67 -9.17 30.67
C MET A 41 -21.27 -9.95 31.92
N LYS A 42 -20.00 -10.10 32.22
CA LYS A 42 -19.49 -10.78 33.42
C LYS A 42 -19.92 -10.04 34.68
N SER A 43 -19.96 -8.71 34.64
CA SER A 43 -20.36 -7.88 35.78
C SER A 43 -21.87 -7.96 36.05
N LEU A 44 -22.68 -8.38 35.09
CA LEU A 44 -24.13 -8.52 35.23
C LEU A 44 -24.55 -9.84 35.91
N THR A 45 -23.60 -10.74 36.17
CA THR A 45 -23.90 -11.99 36.88
C THR A 45 -24.31 -11.67 38.32
N PRO A 46 -25.57 -11.93 38.72
CA PRO A 46 -26.04 -11.57 40.06
C PRO A 46 -25.42 -12.46 41.13
N PHE A 47 -24.87 -11.83 42.17
CA PHE A 47 -24.39 -12.49 43.36
C PHE A 47 -25.37 -12.19 44.49
N GLY A 48 -26.09 -13.22 44.98
CA GLY A 48 -26.96 -13.12 46.13
C GLY A 48 -28.46 -13.06 45.80
N LEU A 49 -29.27 -12.71 46.80
CA LEU A 49 -30.72 -12.58 46.67
C LEU A 49 -31.09 -11.33 45.88
N VAL A 50 -31.66 -11.53 44.69
CA VAL A 50 -32.01 -10.44 43.75
C VAL A 50 -33.53 -10.48 43.57
N SER A 51 -34.15 -9.30 43.44
CA SER A 51 -35.59 -9.21 43.18
C SER A 51 -35.89 -9.71 41.75
N ARG A 52 -37.17 -10.13 41.57
CA ARG A 52 -37.63 -10.58 40.24
C ARG A 52 -37.46 -9.54 39.17
N ASP A 53 -37.73 -8.27 39.51
CA ASP A 53 -37.56 -7.13 38.56
C ASP A 53 -36.11 -6.92 38.20
N ASP A 54 -35.18 -7.09 39.12
CA ASP A 54 -33.73 -6.98 38.87
C ASP A 54 -33.26 -8.11 37.96
N ILE A 55 -33.80 -9.32 38.10
CA ILE A 55 -33.50 -10.45 37.22
C ILE A 55 -33.95 -10.13 35.79
N TYR A 56 -35.18 -9.62 35.61
CA TYR A 56 -35.69 -9.25 34.28
C TYR A 56 -34.90 -8.10 33.67
N ALA A 57 -34.54 -7.10 34.46
CA ALA A 57 -33.69 -6.00 34.00
C ALA A 57 -32.31 -6.50 33.57
N GLY A 58 -31.72 -7.43 34.30
CA GLY A 58 -30.44 -8.07 33.97
C GLY A 58 -30.51 -8.86 32.65
N ILE A 59 -31.58 -9.63 32.45
CA ILE A 59 -31.79 -10.39 31.21
C ILE A 59 -31.90 -9.44 30.00
N ARG A 60 -32.65 -8.34 30.16
CA ARG A 60 -32.79 -7.35 29.08
C ARG A 60 -31.45 -6.69 28.72
N ARG A 61 -30.66 -6.31 29.74
CA ARG A 61 -29.31 -5.75 29.51
C ARG A 61 -28.39 -6.75 28.82
N GLN A 62 -28.42 -8.00 29.27
CA GLN A 62 -27.64 -9.08 28.70
C GLN A 62 -28.00 -9.31 27.23
N GLY A 63 -29.32 -9.33 26.91
CA GLY A 63 -29.80 -9.45 25.54
C GLY A 63 -29.35 -8.30 24.64
N ALA A 64 -29.42 -7.06 25.16
CA ALA A 64 -28.94 -5.89 24.42
C ALA A 64 -27.44 -5.95 24.16
N LEU A 65 -26.66 -6.36 25.16
CA LEU A 65 -25.21 -6.52 25.02
C LEU A 65 -24.84 -7.63 24.04
N LEU A 66 -25.56 -8.74 24.05
CA LEU A 66 -25.35 -9.83 23.09
C LEU A 66 -25.63 -9.40 21.68
N ASN A 67 -26.71 -8.66 21.45
CA ASN A 67 -27.03 -8.13 20.12
C ASN A 67 -25.93 -7.18 19.62
N ARG A 68 -25.45 -6.30 20.49
CA ARG A 68 -24.36 -5.38 20.15
C ARG A 68 -23.08 -6.13 19.84
N GLN A 69 -22.77 -7.17 20.63
CA GLN A 69 -21.59 -8.01 20.42
C GLN A 69 -21.65 -8.73 19.07
N GLN A 70 -22.80 -9.29 18.71
CA GLN A 70 -22.98 -9.93 17.41
C GLN A 70 -22.80 -8.94 16.25
N PHE A 71 -23.32 -7.73 16.42
CA PHE A 71 -23.12 -6.65 15.44
C PHE A 71 -21.64 -6.30 15.26
N ILE A 72 -20.92 -6.20 16.38
CA ILE A 72 -19.47 -5.90 16.35
C ILE A 72 -18.68 -7.05 15.70
N ILE A 73 -19.03 -8.30 16.02
CA ILE A 73 -18.38 -9.47 15.41
C ILE A 73 -18.58 -9.49 13.90
N GLN A 74 -19.80 -9.20 13.41
CA GLN A 74 -20.08 -9.10 11.99
C GLN A 74 -19.28 -7.97 11.35
N LYS A 75 -19.19 -6.82 12.02
CA LYS A 75 -18.42 -5.68 11.54
C LYS A 75 -16.93 -6.00 11.46
N ILE A 76 -16.39 -6.71 12.43
CA ILE A 76 -15.00 -7.18 12.42
C ILE A 76 -14.77 -8.10 11.20
N LYS A 77 -15.68 -9.03 10.93
CA LYS A 77 -15.57 -9.90 9.74
C LYS A 77 -15.57 -9.11 8.44
N GLN A 78 -16.45 -8.13 8.31
CA GLN A 78 -16.47 -7.25 7.14
C GLN A 78 -15.16 -6.48 6.98
N LEU A 79 -14.63 -5.96 8.07
CA LEU A 79 -13.36 -5.25 8.08
C LEU A 79 -12.19 -6.16 7.73
N GLU A 80 -12.19 -7.40 8.21
CA GLU A 80 -11.19 -8.40 7.86
C GLU A 80 -11.25 -8.76 6.37
N ASP A 81 -12.46 -8.89 5.80
CA ASP A 81 -12.64 -9.12 4.37
C ASP A 81 -12.13 -7.93 3.55
N GLU A 82 -12.46 -6.71 3.96
CA GLU A 82 -11.94 -5.48 3.34
C GLU A 82 -10.41 -5.39 3.45
N GLN A 83 -9.87 -5.77 4.60
CA GLN A 83 -8.43 -5.85 4.82
C GLN A 83 -7.77 -6.80 3.82
N GLY A 84 -8.32 -8.00 3.65
CA GLY A 84 -7.81 -8.99 2.70
C GLY A 84 -7.88 -8.49 1.27
N THR A 85 -8.96 -7.82 0.88
CA THR A 85 -9.12 -7.22 -0.45
C THR A 85 -8.08 -6.12 -0.68
N THR A 86 -7.93 -5.22 0.29
CA THR A 86 -6.98 -4.11 0.22
C THR A 86 -5.54 -4.61 0.18
N GLU A 87 -5.20 -5.63 0.96
CA GLU A 87 -3.88 -6.25 0.93
C GLU A 87 -3.56 -6.86 -0.44
N ARG A 88 -4.54 -7.51 -1.09
CA ARG A 88 -4.37 -8.06 -2.44
C ARG A 88 -4.19 -6.95 -3.47
N GLU A 89 -4.97 -5.89 -3.39
CA GLU A 89 -4.80 -4.72 -4.26
C GLU A 89 -3.43 -4.08 -4.08
N LEU A 90 -2.99 -3.90 -2.85
CA LEU A 90 -1.68 -3.36 -2.53
C LEU A 90 -0.55 -4.24 -3.09
N HIS A 91 -0.70 -5.56 -2.96
CA HIS A 91 0.26 -6.51 -3.52
C HIS A 91 0.34 -6.39 -5.05
N GLN A 92 -0.80 -6.27 -5.72
CA GLN A 92 -0.87 -6.07 -7.17
C GLN A 92 -0.22 -4.76 -7.60
N TYR A 93 -0.49 -3.66 -6.88
CA TYR A 93 0.12 -2.36 -7.17
C TYR A 93 1.63 -2.39 -6.98
N ARG A 94 2.11 -3.01 -5.92
CA ARG A 94 3.56 -3.17 -5.68
C ARG A 94 4.23 -4.01 -6.74
N ALA A 95 3.59 -5.10 -7.17
CA ALA A 95 4.10 -5.93 -8.27
C ALA A 95 4.16 -5.15 -9.58
N ALA A 96 3.12 -4.38 -9.91
CA ALA A 96 3.10 -3.51 -11.09
C ALA A 96 4.18 -2.44 -11.01
N MET A 97 4.39 -1.87 -9.82
CA MET A 97 5.44 -0.87 -9.60
C MET A 97 6.83 -1.46 -9.82
N THR A 98 7.07 -2.66 -9.34
CA THR A 98 8.35 -3.38 -9.56
C THR A 98 8.62 -3.57 -11.06
N VAL A 99 7.59 -3.94 -11.83
CA VAL A 99 7.71 -4.10 -13.30
C VAL A 99 8.03 -2.76 -13.96
N LEU A 100 7.36 -1.68 -13.57
CA LEU A 100 7.61 -0.33 -14.11
C LEU A 100 9.01 0.17 -13.75
N ASP A 101 9.45 -0.06 -12.52
CA ASP A 101 10.78 0.33 -12.07
C ASP A 101 11.87 -0.39 -12.89
N LYS A 102 11.69 -1.68 -13.17
CA LYS A 102 12.62 -2.43 -14.03
C LYS A 102 12.63 -1.89 -15.44
N ARG A 103 11.47 -1.58 -16.02
CA ARG A 103 11.38 -0.99 -17.36
C ARG A 103 12.05 0.38 -17.41
N HIS A 104 11.79 1.21 -16.40
CA HIS A 104 12.41 2.53 -16.28
C HIS A 104 13.93 2.42 -16.18
N TYR A 105 14.43 1.49 -15.36
CA TYR A 105 15.86 1.24 -15.22
C TYR A 105 16.50 0.80 -16.56
N LYS A 106 15.88 -0.16 -17.24
CA LYS A 106 16.37 -0.64 -18.55
C LYS A 106 16.39 0.47 -19.59
N LEU A 107 15.32 1.27 -19.63
CA LEU A 107 15.24 2.40 -20.56
C LEU A 107 16.31 3.45 -20.26
N SER A 108 16.49 3.80 -19.00
CA SER A 108 17.52 4.75 -18.56
C SER A 108 18.92 4.25 -18.92
N PHE A 109 19.19 2.98 -18.70
CA PHE A 109 20.45 2.34 -19.03
C PHE A 109 20.69 2.36 -20.54
N TYR A 110 19.67 2.03 -21.34
CA TYR A 110 19.73 2.05 -22.80
C TYR A 110 19.99 3.46 -23.31
N LEU A 111 19.31 4.47 -22.80
CA LEU A 111 19.51 5.87 -23.21
C LEU A 111 20.92 6.36 -22.86
N LYS A 112 21.45 6.01 -21.71
CA LYS A 112 22.82 6.31 -21.31
C LYS A 112 23.81 5.66 -22.27
N ARG A 113 23.61 4.42 -22.66
CA ARG A 113 24.43 3.68 -23.58
C ARG A 113 24.43 4.32 -24.98
N VAL A 114 23.25 4.65 -25.48
CA VAL A 114 23.09 5.32 -26.78
C VAL A 114 23.79 6.68 -26.76
N ARG A 115 23.66 7.45 -25.69
CA ARG A 115 24.32 8.75 -25.53
C ARG A 115 25.86 8.61 -25.54
N ARG A 116 26.40 7.62 -24.84
CA ARG A 116 27.82 7.31 -24.81
C ARG A 116 28.35 6.96 -26.23
N GLU A 117 27.62 6.11 -26.94
CA GLU A 117 27.99 5.72 -28.31
C GLU A 117 27.95 6.92 -29.25
N TYR A 118 26.94 7.78 -29.12
CA TYR A 118 26.82 8.99 -29.91
C TYR A 118 28.02 9.93 -29.65
N LEU A 119 28.36 10.18 -28.41
CA LEU A 119 29.49 11.02 -28.03
C LEU A 119 30.82 10.45 -28.55
N ARG A 120 31.01 9.13 -28.42
CA ARG A 120 32.20 8.46 -28.91
C ARG A 120 32.35 8.60 -30.44
N ARG A 121 31.24 8.41 -31.19
CA ARG A 121 31.23 8.59 -32.64
C ARG A 121 31.53 10.04 -33.01
N SER A 122 30.97 10.99 -32.30
CA SER A 122 31.23 12.41 -32.49
C SER A 122 32.69 12.74 -32.26
N GLU A 123 33.29 12.24 -31.18
CA GLU A 123 34.73 12.41 -30.91
C GLU A 123 35.62 11.78 -31.99
N ASN A 124 35.28 10.55 -32.41
CA ASN A 124 36.01 9.88 -33.50
C ASN A 124 35.92 10.66 -34.81
N ASN A 125 34.75 11.22 -35.15
CA ASN A 125 34.57 12.04 -36.35
C ASN A 125 35.40 13.32 -36.27
N ILE A 126 35.45 13.95 -35.10
CA ILE A 126 36.28 15.15 -34.90
C ILE A 126 37.76 14.80 -35.02
N GLU A 127 38.23 13.71 -34.46
CA GLU A 127 39.59 13.23 -34.60
C GLU A 127 39.96 12.95 -36.05
N ASN A 128 39.07 12.27 -36.79
CA ASN A 128 39.28 11.99 -38.20
C ASN A 128 39.38 13.26 -39.04
N ASP A 129 38.50 14.24 -38.76
CA ASP A 129 38.53 15.56 -39.43
C ASP A 129 39.84 16.30 -39.14
N ILE A 130 40.31 16.26 -37.89
CA ILE A 130 41.59 16.86 -37.49
C ILE A 130 42.76 16.17 -38.23
N GLN A 131 42.75 14.85 -38.29
CA GLN A 131 43.78 14.07 -38.99
C GLN A 131 43.79 14.36 -40.51
N GLU A 132 42.63 14.50 -41.14
CA GLU A 132 42.51 14.89 -42.53
C GLU A 132 43.08 16.28 -42.77
N ILE A 133 42.72 17.25 -41.93
CA ILE A 133 43.27 18.63 -42.03
C ILE A 133 44.75 18.59 -41.82
N ALA A 134 45.29 17.86 -40.87
CA ALA A 134 46.73 17.71 -40.67
C ALA A 134 47.41 17.03 -41.88
N GLY A 135 46.72 16.03 -42.46
CA GLY A 135 47.19 15.37 -43.67
C GLY A 135 47.29 16.32 -44.90
N TYR A 136 46.25 17.13 -45.10
CA TYR A 136 46.27 18.16 -46.17
C TYR A 136 47.35 19.23 -45.93
N GLY A 137 47.51 19.66 -44.69
CA GLY A 137 48.56 20.58 -44.30
C GLY A 137 49.96 20.05 -44.61
N ARG A 138 50.23 18.78 -44.44
CA ARG A 138 51.48 18.11 -44.76
C ARG A 138 51.70 17.99 -46.25
N GLN A 139 50.65 17.78 -47.05
CA GLN A 139 50.72 17.67 -48.47
C GLN A 139 50.96 19.03 -49.22
N ALA A 140 50.57 20.13 -48.55
CA ALA A 140 50.70 21.47 -49.04
C ALA A 140 52.15 21.99 -48.98
N PHE A 141 53.01 21.32 -48.25
CA PHE A 141 54.45 21.58 -48.15
C PHE A 141 55.23 20.48 -48.86
#